data_05d969814f6fbdda5227f166e3eed6ac
#
_entry.id   05d969814f6fbdda5227f166e3eed6ac
#
_cell.length_a   1.000
_cell.length_b   1.000
_cell.length_c   1.000
_cell.angle_alpha   90.00
_cell.angle_beta   90.00
_cell.angle_gamma   90.00
#
_symmetry.space_group_name_H-M   'P 1'
#
loop_
_entity.id
_entity.type
_entity.pdbx_description
1 polymer ?
#
loop_
_entity_poly.entity_id
_entity_poly.type
_entity_poly.pdbx_seq_one_letter_code
_entity_poly.pdbx_strand_id
1 'polypeptide(L)'
;MSTVTSSKSLANEAAQVMRAIALIKLGARMQVLESEIPTLSRERLIRLYREVKGASPPKGMLPFSEDWYLTWAPNIHTSMFANVYAFLEANSEGLDRVDLLTRAYSLYAEHFQMNSEPLQMDLTRAWTFIRFKDAGILRLAGCTRCRGKFVAHAHEPSHSMVCGICQPPSRAGRTKAAAKAAVERSAALQAQAA
;
A
#
# COMPACT_ATOMS: atom_id res chain seq x y z
N MET A 1 -0.21 21.60 -42.68
CA MET A 1 -0.23 21.22 -41.22
C MET A 1 -0.87 19.86 -41.09
N SER A 2 -0.07 18.78 -41.06
CA SER A 2 -0.57 17.42 -41.01
C SER A 2 -0.79 17.06 -39.55
N THR A 3 -2.02 16.89 -39.14
CA THR A 3 -2.43 16.33 -37.87
C THR A 3 -2.02 14.86 -37.84
N VAL A 4 -0.91 14.56 -37.17
CA VAL A 4 -0.53 13.20 -36.86
C VAL A 4 -1.53 12.71 -35.82
N THR A 5 -2.55 11.98 -36.23
CA THR A 5 -3.36 11.15 -35.37
C THR A 5 -2.47 10.08 -34.80
N SER A 6 -2.02 10.27 -33.56
CA SER A 6 -1.32 9.25 -32.80
C SER A 6 -2.20 8.00 -32.75
N SER A 7 -1.93 7.02 -33.59
CA SER A 7 -2.57 5.71 -33.53
C SER A 7 -2.27 5.15 -32.15
N LYS A 8 -3.30 5.00 -31.31
CA LYS A 8 -3.15 4.39 -29.96
C LYS A 8 -2.57 3.00 -30.18
N SER A 9 -1.32 2.79 -29.80
CA SER A 9 -0.68 1.48 -29.92
C SER A 9 -1.49 0.43 -29.15
N LEU A 10 -1.95 -0.60 -29.83
CA LEU A 10 -2.66 -1.74 -29.23
C LEU A 10 -1.83 -2.39 -28.12
N ALA A 11 -0.51 -2.46 -28.29
CA ALA A 11 0.40 -3.01 -27.28
C ALA A 11 0.39 -2.14 -26.00
N ASN A 12 0.40 -0.81 -26.14
CA ASN A 12 0.30 0.10 -25.00
C ASN A 12 -1.06 -0.02 -24.30
N GLU A 13 -2.15 -0.10 -25.06
CA GLU A 13 -3.49 -0.30 -24.49
C GLU A 13 -3.58 -1.63 -23.73
N ALA A 14 -3.05 -2.72 -24.29
CA ALA A 14 -2.98 -4.01 -23.62
C ALA A 14 -2.18 -3.93 -22.31
N ALA A 15 -1.03 -3.25 -22.31
CA ALA A 15 -0.24 -3.03 -21.11
C ALA A 15 -1.04 -2.27 -20.02
N GLN A 16 -1.78 -1.22 -20.39
CA GLN A 16 -2.63 -0.47 -19.46
C GLN A 16 -3.78 -1.34 -18.89
N VAL A 17 -4.38 -2.20 -19.70
CA VAL A 17 -5.39 -3.17 -19.23
C VAL A 17 -4.77 -4.14 -18.22
N MET A 18 -3.58 -4.67 -18.48
CA MET A 18 -2.89 -5.59 -17.56
C MET A 18 -2.55 -4.93 -16.24
N ARG A 19 -2.10 -3.67 -16.25
CA ARG A 19 -1.86 -2.88 -15.03
C ARG A 19 -3.15 -2.64 -14.25
N ALA A 20 -4.24 -2.29 -14.93
CA ALA A 20 -5.54 -2.13 -14.29
C ALA A 20 -6.00 -3.43 -13.63
N ILE A 21 -5.82 -4.60 -14.27
CA ILE A 21 -6.13 -5.92 -13.72
C ILE A 21 -5.29 -6.17 -12.46
N ALA A 22 -3.99 -5.88 -12.48
CA ALA A 22 -3.12 -6.05 -11.32
C ALA A 22 -3.59 -5.21 -10.12
N LEU A 23 -3.88 -3.93 -10.33
CA LEU A 23 -4.44 -3.04 -9.32
C LEU A 23 -5.78 -3.54 -8.77
N ILE A 24 -6.70 -4.01 -9.64
CA ILE A 24 -8.01 -4.54 -9.24
C ILE A 24 -7.85 -5.80 -8.39
N LYS A 25 -6.96 -6.73 -8.77
CA LYS A 25 -6.69 -7.94 -8.00
C LYS A 25 -6.22 -7.63 -6.59
N LEU A 26 -5.38 -6.61 -6.43
CA LEU A 26 -4.89 -6.10 -5.15
C LEU A 26 -5.90 -5.24 -4.36
N GLY A 27 -7.11 -5.04 -4.91
CA GLY A 27 -8.19 -4.34 -4.21
C GLY A 27 -8.20 -2.83 -4.38
N ALA A 28 -7.63 -2.30 -5.47
CA ALA A 28 -7.69 -0.87 -5.78
C ALA A 28 -9.12 -0.35 -5.84
N ARG A 29 -9.37 0.83 -5.28
CA ARG A 29 -10.63 1.55 -5.46
C ARG A 29 -10.68 2.24 -6.81
N MET A 30 -11.89 2.62 -7.26
CA MET A 30 -12.09 3.23 -8.56
C MET A 30 -11.26 4.50 -8.76
N GLN A 31 -11.17 5.34 -7.73
CA GLN A 31 -10.38 6.57 -7.79
C GLN A 31 -8.88 6.32 -8.02
N VAL A 32 -8.33 5.21 -7.48
CA VAL A 32 -6.94 4.80 -7.74
C VAL A 32 -6.78 4.40 -9.21
N LEU A 33 -7.71 3.61 -9.74
CA LEU A 33 -7.69 3.18 -11.14
C LEU A 33 -7.79 4.37 -12.11
N GLU A 34 -8.68 5.31 -11.84
CA GLU A 34 -8.85 6.53 -12.67
C GLU A 34 -7.60 7.42 -12.63
N SER A 35 -6.95 7.51 -11.48
CA SER A 35 -5.72 8.30 -11.32
C SER A 35 -4.52 7.67 -12.01
N GLU A 36 -4.34 6.36 -11.86
CA GLU A 36 -3.13 5.67 -12.34
C GLU A 36 -3.26 5.15 -13.78
N ILE A 37 -4.48 4.94 -14.29
CA ILE A 37 -4.75 4.46 -15.65
C ILE A 37 -5.67 5.43 -16.41
N PRO A 38 -5.28 6.67 -16.60
CA PRO A 38 -6.13 7.70 -17.24
C PRO A 38 -6.42 7.43 -18.72
N THR A 39 -5.72 6.49 -19.34
CA THR A 39 -5.91 6.09 -20.73
C THR A 39 -7.16 5.23 -20.95
N LEU A 40 -7.67 4.57 -19.90
CA LEU A 40 -8.90 3.79 -19.96
C LEU A 40 -10.07 4.61 -19.45
N SER A 41 -11.20 4.59 -20.19
CA SER A 41 -12.41 5.28 -19.74
C SER A 41 -12.99 4.63 -18.47
N ARG A 42 -13.73 5.44 -17.69
CA ARG A 42 -14.40 4.98 -16.48
C ARG A 42 -15.30 3.76 -16.72
N GLU A 43 -16.04 3.75 -17.83
CA GLU A 43 -16.92 2.63 -18.18
C GLU A 43 -16.13 1.34 -18.42
N ARG A 44 -14.97 1.44 -19.09
CA ARG A 44 -14.08 0.30 -19.33
C ARG A 44 -13.50 -0.22 -18.02
N LEU A 45 -13.06 0.65 -17.12
CA LEU A 45 -12.56 0.29 -15.81
C LEU A 45 -13.63 -0.40 -14.95
N ILE A 46 -14.89 0.07 -14.96
CA ILE A 46 -16.01 -0.56 -14.26
C ILE A 46 -16.29 -1.95 -14.83
N ARG A 47 -16.31 -2.11 -16.16
CA ARG A 47 -16.50 -3.40 -16.82
C ARG A 47 -15.39 -4.37 -16.42
N LEU A 48 -14.14 -3.95 -16.55
CA LEU A 48 -12.97 -4.75 -16.16
C LEU A 48 -13.01 -5.15 -14.68
N TYR A 49 -13.44 -4.24 -13.80
CA TYR A 49 -13.58 -4.53 -12.38
C TYR A 49 -14.58 -5.65 -12.13
N ARG A 50 -15.74 -5.63 -12.80
CA ARG A 50 -16.76 -6.66 -12.71
C ARG A 50 -16.28 -8.00 -13.24
N GLU A 51 -15.56 -8.00 -14.36
CA GLU A 51 -14.95 -9.21 -14.94
C GLU A 51 -13.94 -9.86 -13.99
N VAL A 52 -13.08 -9.06 -13.33
CA VAL A 52 -12.01 -9.56 -12.46
C VAL A 52 -12.52 -9.97 -11.07
N LYS A 53 -13.46 -9.21 -10.49
CA LYS A 53 -13.94 -9.40 -9.09
C LYS A 53 -15.34 -9.99 -8.98
N GLY A 54 -16.09 -10.10 -10.07
CA GLY A 54 -17.50 -10.53 -10.04
C GLY A 54 -18.44 -9.53 -9.36
N ALA A 55 -17.96 -8.33 -8.99
CA ALA A 55 -18.72 -7.33 -8.24
C ALA A 55 -18.40 -5.92 -8.74
N SER A 56 -19.26 -4.96 -8.39
CA SER A 56 -19.00 -3.54 -8.68
C SER A 56 -17.89 -2.99 -7.77
N PRO A 57 -17.12 -1.98 -8.25
CA PRO A 57 -16.11 -1.32 -7.43
C PRO A 57 -16.71 -0.80 -6.12
N PRO A 58 -15.97 -0.93 -4.98
CA PRO A 58 -16.45 -0.43 -3.70
C PRO A 58 -16.61 1.10 -3.73
N LYS A 59 -17.71 1.57 -3.15
CA LYS A 59 -17.99 2.99 -2.98
C LYS A 59 -17.34 3.52 -1.70
N GLY A 60 -17.15 4.81 -1.60
CA GLY A 60 -16.66 5.48 -0.40
C GLY A 60 -15.54 6.47 -0.68
N MET A 61 -15.23 7.28 0.34
CA MET A 61 -14.17 8.28 0.28
C MET A 61 -12.80 7.61 0.38
N LEU A 62 -11.80 8.22 -0.25
CA LEU A 62 -10.40 7.84 -0.04
C LEU A 62 -9.96 8.22 1.39
N PRO A 63 -8.97 7.52 1.97
CA PRO A 63 -8.30 7.98 3.17
C PRO A 63 -7.71 9.38 2.94
N PHE A 64 -7.96 10.31 3.85
CA PHE A 64 -7.54 11.70 3.70
C PHE A 64 -6.64 12.20 4.84
N SER A 65 -6.53 11.46 5.95
CA SER A 65 -5.70 11.84 7.10
C SER A 65 -4.36 11.13 7.08
N GLU A 66 -3.28 11.89 7.24
CA GLU A 66 -1.92 11.42 7.44
C GLU A 66 -1.70 10.83 8.83
N ASP A 67 -2.48 11.24 9.85
CA ASP A 67 -2.35 10.78 11.22
C ASP A 67 -2.46 9.27 11.37
N TRP A 68 -3.27 8.64 10.51
CA TRP A 68 -3.40 7.19 10.51
C TRP A 68 -2.05 6.48 10.34
N TYR A 69 -1.17 7.01 9.47
CA TYR A 69 0.15 6.44 9.20
C TYR A 69 1.15 6.67 10.34
N LEU A 70 0.83 7.56 11.26
CA LEU A 70 1.64 7.87 12.44
C LEU A 70 1.21 7.08 13.69
N THR A 71 0.04 6.42 13.67
CA THR A 71 -0.40 5.55 14.75
C THR A 71 0.42 4.26 14.79
N TRP A 72 0.64 3.68 15.95
CA TRP A 72 1.65 2.65 16.21
C TRP A 72 1.65 1.47 15.22
N ALA A 73 0.58 0.66 15.16
CA ALA A 73 0.54 -0.50 14.27
C ALA A 73 0.50 -0.13 12.78
N PRO A 74 -0.35 0.81 12.32
CA PRO A 74 -0.28 1.33 10.95
C PRO A 74 1.08 1.88 10.56
N ASN A 75 1.80 2.55 11.48
CA ASN A 75 3.14 3.08 11.21
C ASN A 75 4.14 1.98 10.90
N ILE A 76 4.13 0.88 11.67
CA ILE A 76 5.00 -0.29 11.42
C ILE A 76 4.73 -0.86 10.03
N HIS A 77 3.45 -1.11 9.68
CA HIS A 77 3.05 -1.62 8.38
C HIS A 77 3.41 -0.68 7.23
N THR A 78 3.14 0.61 7.41
CA THR A 78 3.48 1.62 6.40
C THR A 78 4.99 1.77 6.24
N SER A 79 5.74 1.71 7.33
CA SER A 79 7.21 1.80 7.31
C SER A 79 7.82 0.61 6.56
N MET A 80 7.29 -0.59 6.74
CA MET A 80 7.73 -1.75 5.98
C MET A 80 7.47 -1.57 4.48
N PHE A 81 6.22 -1.24 4.11
CA PHE A 81 5.85 -0.97 2.71
C PHE A 81 6.74 0.14 2.10
N ALA A 82 6.94 1.24 2.83
CA ALA A 82 7.73 2.38 2.39
C ALA A 82 9.20 2.02 2.13
N ASN A 83 9.79 1.15 2.96
CA ASN A 83 11.15 0.66 2.75
C ASN A 83 11.25 -0.25 1.53
N VAL A 84 10.28 -1.16 1.34
CA VAL A 84 10.20 -2.01 0.13
C VAL A 84 10.03 -1.15 -1.11
N TYR A 85 9.13 -0.18 -1.08
CA TYR A 85 8.89 0.74 -2.19
C TYR A 85 10.17 1.53 -2.53
N ALA A 86 10.83 2.13 -1.56
CA ALA A 86 12.06 2.91 -1.76
C ALA A 86 13.22 2.03 -2.26
N PHE A 87 13.30 0.78 -1.80
CA PHE A 87 14.30 -0.17 -2.30
C PHE A 87 14.07 -0.51 -3.77
N LEU A 88 12.83 -0.82 -4.16
CA LEU A 88 12.51 -1.12 -5.56
C LEU A 88 12.70 0.12 -6.45
N GLU A 89 12.30 1.31 -5.98
CA GLU A 89 12.48 2.58 -6.68
C GLU A 89 13.96 2.84 -7.00
N ALA A 90 14.87 2.53 -6.07
CA ALA A 90 16.30 2.74 -6.23
C ALA A 90 17.03 1.64 -7.04
N ASN A 91 16.48 0.42 -7.10
CA ASN A 91 17.20 -0.75 -7.64
C ASN A 91 16.49 -1.40 -8.85
N SER A 92 15.41 -0.80 -9.36
CA SER A 92 14.67 -1.35 -10.52
C SER A 92 14.61 -0.33 -11.63
N GLU A 93 15.41 -0.51 -12.67
CA GLU A 93 15.33 0.32 -13.86
C GLU A 93 14.07 0.02 -14.68
N GLY A 94 13.43 1.06 -15.22
CA GLY A 94 12.33 0.95 -16.17
C GLY A 94 10.96 0.58 -15.56
N LEU A 95 10.83 0.47 -14.24
CA LEU A 95 9.52 0.34 -13.60
C LEU A 95 8.79 1.68 -13.59
N ASP A 96 7.56 1.68 -14.09
CA ASP A 96 6.71 2.83 -13.89
C ASP A 96 6.07 2.83 -12.48
N ARG A 97 5.39 3.94 -12.15
CA ARG A 97 4.77 4.15 -10.84
C ARG A 97 3.78 3.04 -10.46
N VAL A 98 3.00 2.55 -11.42
CA VAL A 98 1.98 1.52 -11.18
C VAL A 98 2.63 0.16 -10.91
N ASP A 99 3.64 -0.20 -11.71
CA ASP A 99 4.38 -1.44 -11.56
C ASP A 99 5.14 -1.45 -10.22
N LEU A 100 5.73 -0.30 -9.84
CA LEU A 100 6.42 -0.12 -8.57
C LEU A 100 5.44 -0.26 -7.38
N LEU A 101 4.28 0.41 -7.43
CA LEU A 101 3.25 0.30 -6.41
C LEU A 101 2.76 -1.15 -6.25
N THR A 102 2.42 -1.82 -7.36
CA THR A 102 1.88 -3.18 -7.33
C THR A 102 2.88 -4.18 -6.79
N ARG A 103 4.15 -4.12 -7.21
CA ARG A 103 5.22 -4.99 -6.71
C ARG A 103 5.52 -4.76 -5.24
N ALA A 104 5.68 -3.49 -4.83
CA ALA A 104 5.94 -3.16 -3.43
C ALA A 104 4.80 -3.61 -2.52
N TYR A 105 3.55 -3.42 -2.95
CA TYR A 105 2.39 -3.84 -2.17
C TYR A 105 2.25 -5.37 -2.12
N SER A 106 2.52 -6.08 -3.20
CA SER A 106 2.51 -7.55 -3.21
C SER A 106 3.53 -8.11 -2.22
N LEU A 107 4.79 -7.63 -2.26
CA LEU A 107 5.82 -8.07 -1.32
C LEU A 107 5.46 -7.77 0.15
N TYR A 108 4.88 -6.59 0.40
CA TYR A 108 4.36 -6.25 1.72
C TYR A 108 3.25 -7.21 2.16
N ALA A 109 2.28 -7.49 1.30
CA ALA A 109 1.15 -8.36 1.62
C ALA A 109 1.59 -9.81 1.85
N GLU A 110 2.46 -10.34 0.99
CA GLU A 110 3.03 -11.68 1.11
C GLU A 110 3.77 -11.87 2.44
N HIS A 111 4.58 -10.89 2.86
CA HIS A 111 5.30 -10.97 4.13
C HIS A 111 4.36 -11.18 5.32
N PHE A 112 3.27 -10.40 5.41
CA PHE A 112 2.33 -10.52 6.53
C PHE A 112 1.47 -11.79 6.41
N GLN A 113 1.11 -12.22 5.21
CA GLN A 113 0.39 -13.48 4.98
C GLN A 113 1.23 -14.69 5.39
N MET A 114 2.51 -14.73 5.01
CA MET A 114 3.43 -15.82 5.39
C MET A 114 3.62 -15.93 6.90
N ASN A 115 3.56 -14.81 7.62
CA ASN A 115 3.66 -14.77 9.08
C ASN A 115 2.30 -14.91 9.79
N SER A 116 1.20 -15.20 9.05
CA SER A 116 -0.16 -15.28 9.59
C SER A 116 -0.59 -14.03 10.36
N GLU A 117 -0.07 -12.87 9.96
CA GLU A 117 -0.40 -11.58 10.57
C GLU A 117 -1.45 -10.84 9.74
N PRO A 118 -2.41 -10.16 10.40
CA PRO A 118 -3.46 -9.43 9.68
C PRO A 118 -2.87 -8.19 8.99
N LEU A 119 -3.22 -8.02 7.71
CA LEU A 119 -2.89 -6.79 6.98
C LEU A 119 -3.60 -5.59 7.60
N GLN A 120 -2.83 -4.58 8.03
CA GLN A 120 -3.38 -3.33 8.55
C GLN A 120 -3.64 -2.31 7.44
N MET A 121 -2.93 -2.41 6.33
CA MET A 121 -2.98 -1.44 5.23
C MET A 121 -3.46 -2.11 3.95
N ASP A 122 -4.52 -1.58 3.35
CA ASP A 122 -4.97 -1.94 2.01
C ASP A 122 -4.17 -1.18 0.91
N LEU A 123 -4.33 -1.61 -0.34
CA LEU A 123 -3.66 -0.97 -1.49
C LEU A 123 -4.01 0.51 -1.61
N THR A 124 -5.25 0.91 -1.29
CA THR A 124 -5.68 2.31 -1.36
C THR A 124 -4.91 3.17 -0.37
N ARG A 125 -4.66 2.67 0.84
CA ARG A 125 -3.82 3.35 1.83
C ARG A 125 -2.36 3.37 1.41
N ALA A 126 -1.82 2.31 0.83
CA ALA A 126 -0.47 2.28 0.30
C ALA A 126 -0.28 3.34 -0.80
N TRP A 127 -1.24 3.45 -1.72
CA TRP A 127 -1.26 4.49 -2.76
C TRP A 127 -1.38 5.90 -2.17
N THR A 128 -2.26 6.11 -1.19
CA THR A 128 -2.43 7.39 -0.51
C THR A 128 -1.16 7.80 0.24
N PHE A 129 -0.47 6.84 0.88
CA PHE A 129 0.83 7.08 1.51
C PHE A 129 1.87 7.62 0.50
N ILE A 130 1.97 7.01 -0.68
CA ILE A 130 2.90 7.49 -1.72
C ILE A 130 2.58 8.96 -2.08
N ARG A 131 1.30 9.32 -2.19
CA ARG A 131 0.89 10.70 -2.45
C ARG A 131 1.30 11.66 -1.33
N PHE A 132 1.18 11.26 -0.07
CA PHE A 132 1.65 12.06 1.07
C PHE A 132 3.18 12.18 1.09
N LYS A 133 3.91 11.11 0.71
CA LYS A 133 5.36 11.15 0.54
C LYS A 133 5.77 12.12 -0.57
N ASP A 134 5.11 12.03 -1.72
CA ASP A 134 5.40 12.90 -2.88
C ASP A 134 5.04 14.37 -2.62
N ALA A 135 3.99 14.62 -1.82
CA ALA A 135 3.60 15.95 -1.38
C ALA A 135 4.50 16.50 -0.24
N GLY A 136 5.47 15.73 0.24
CA GLY A 136 6.38 16.15 1.32
C GLY A 136 5.70 16.26 2.69
N ILE A 137 4.55 15.59 2.90
CA ILE A 137 3.84 15.56 4.19
C ILE A 137 4.43 14.46 5.08
N LEU A 138 4.68 13.28 4.51
CA LEU A 138 5.31 12.15 5.18
C LEU A 138 6.68 11.87 4.58
N ARG A 139 7.60 11.36 5.40
CA ARG A 139 8.96 10.98 4.98
C ARG A 139 9.44 9.72 5.68
N LEU A 140 10.48 9.08 5.15
CA LEU A 140 11.24 8.07 5.87
C LEU A 140 12.31 8.76 6.74
N ALA A 141 12.27 8.51 8.04
CA ALA A 141 13.24 8.99 9.03
C ALA A 141 14.07 7.82 9.58
N GLY A 142 15.31 8.08 9.97
CA GLY A 142 16.17 7.08 10.60
C GLY A 142 15.89 6.95 12.09
N CYS A 143 15.74 5.73 12.60
CA CYS A 143 15.65 5.46 14.02
C CYS A 143 17.04 5.59 14.69
N THR A 144 17.14 6.37 15.76
CA THR A 144 18.40 6.56 16.49
C THR A 144 18.86 5.31 17.25
N ARG A 145 17.95 4.36 17.55
CA ARG A 145 18.27 3.10 18.25
C ARG A 145 18.68 1.97 17.30
N CYS A 146 17.82 1.62 16.32
CA CYS A 146 18.07 0.46 15.45
C CYS A 146 18.61 0.83 14.07
N ARG A 147 18.71 2.12 13.73
CA ARG A 147 19.10 2.67 12.43
C ARG A 147 18.16 2.31 11.27
N GLY A 148 17.08 1.57 11.53
CA GLY A 148 16.03 1.28 10.55
C GLY A 148 15.28 2.55 10.15
N LYS A 149 14.77 2.60 8.94
CA LYS A 149 13.95 3.72 8.46
C LYS A 149 12.48 3.47 8.78
N PHE A 150 11.77 4.50 9.22
CA PHE A 150 10.34 4.47 9.53
C PHE A 150 9.64 5.74 9.08
N VAL A 151 8.31 5.67 8.93
CA VAL A 151 7.50 6.79 8.49
C VAL A 151 7.33 7.79 9.62
N ALA A 152 7.60 9.06 9.32
CA ALA A 152 7.43 10.19 10.22
C ALA A 152 6.82 11.38 9.47
N HIS A 153 6.24 12.32 10.20
CA HIS A 153 5.80 13.60 9.63
C HIS A 153 7.02 14.41 9.17
N ALA A 154 6.90 15.09 8.02
CA ALA A 154 8.04 15.81 7.44
C ALA A 154 8.60 16.92 8.34
N HIS A 155 7.72 17.57 9.10
CA HIS A 155 8.08 18.67 10.01
C HIS A 155 8.54 18.21 11.40
N GLU A 156 8.53 16.90 11.66
CA GLU A 156 9.02 16.39 12.93
C GLU A 156 10.54 16.48 13.03
N PRO A 157 11.13 17.01 14.13
CA PRO A 157 12.57 17.16 14.28
C PRO A 157 13.30 15.81 14.23
N SER A 158 14.40 15.71 13.45
CA SER A 158 15.06 14.43 13.13
C SER A 158 16.01 13.92 14.22
N HIS A 159 16.42 14.75 15.18
CA HIS A 159 17.58 14.48 16.05
C HIS A 159 17.34 13.49 17.20
N SER A 160 16.11 13.07 17.46
CA SER A 160 15.79 12.15 18.57
C SER A 160 14.71 11.11 18.21
N MET A 161 14.54 10.81 16.92
CA MET A 161 13.47 9.93 16.46
C MET A 161 13.75 8.47 16.79
N VAL A 162 12.80 7.82 17.47
CA VAL A 162 12.83 6.39 17.77
C VAL A 162 11.59 5.73 17.17
N CYS A 163 11.78 4.65 16.41
CA CYS A 163 10.67 3.95 15.77
C CYS A 163 9.77 3.24 16.79
N GLY A 164 8.52 2.99 16.42
CA GLY A 164 7.54 2.32 17.28
C GLY A 164 7.87 0.87 17.66
N ILE A 165 8.83 0.23 16.98
CA ILE A 165 9.35 -1.09 17.37
C ILE A 165 10.34 -0.95 18.53
N CYS A 166 11.26 0.01 18.47
CA CYS A 166 12.25 0.25 19.52
C CYS A 166 11.65 0.89 20.77
N GLN A 167 10.56 1.64 20.61
CA GLN A 167 9.84 2.31 21.70
C GLN A 167 8.33 2.16 21.49
N PRO A 168 7.80 0.96 21.77
CA PRO A 168 6.37 0.73 21.66
C PRO A 168 5.62 1.57 22.72
N PRO A 169 4.41 2.09 22.40
CA PRO A 169 3.58 2.78 23.38
C PRO A 169 3.18 1.81 24.51
N SER A 170 2.91 2.32 25.69
CA SER A 170 2.60 1.54 26.89
C SER A 170 1.44 0.53 26.73
N ARG A 171 0.55 0.78 25.76
CA ARG A 171 -0.59 -0.08 25.41
C ARG A 171 -0.41 -0.83 24.09
N ALA A 172 0.82 -0.93 23.56
CA ALA A 172 1.09 -1.64 22.33
C ALA A 172 0.61 -3.10 22.43
N GLY A 173 -0.18 -3.55 21.47
CA GLY A 173 -0.70 -4.92 21.42
C GLY A 173 -1.74 -5.29 22.50
N ARG A 174 -2.09 -4.39 23.42
CA ARG A 174 -3.03 -4.66 24.54
C ARG A 174 -4.47 -4.23 24.26
N THR A 175 -4.84 -4.01 23.02
CA THR A 175 -6.24 -3.71 22.67
C THR A 175 -7.09 -4.98 22.78
N LYS A 176 -8.39 -4.84 23.10
CA LYS A 176 -9.34 -5.98 23.12
C LYS A 176 -9.33 -6.75 21.80
N ALA A 177 -9.18 -6.06 20.66
CA ALA A 177 -9.08 -6.66 19.34
C ALA A 177 -7.78 -7.49 19.18
N ALA A 178 -6.64 -6.99 19.66
CA ALA A 178 -5.37 -7.72 19.63
C ALA A 178 -5.40 -8.95 20.55
N ALA A 179 -6.01 -8.84 21.71
CA ALA A 179 -6.21 -9.98 22.64
C ALA A 179 -7.11 -11.06 22.02
N LYS A 180 -8.22 -10.67 21.37
CA LYS A 180 -9.10 -11.59 20.66
C LYS A 180 -8.39 -12.29 19.51
N ALA A 181 -7.65 -11.54 18.67
CA ALA A 181 -6.88 -12.10 17.56
C ALA A 181 -5.76 -13.05 18.03
N ALA A 182 -5.16 -12.80 19.20
CA ALA A 182 -4.17 -13.71 19.80
C ALA A 182 -4.80 -15.02 20.23
N VAL A 183 -5.98 -14.99 20.86
CA VAL A 183 -6.74 -16.20 21.25
C VAL A 183 -7.16 -17.01 20.03
N GLU A 184 -7.69 -16.35 18.99
CA GLU A 184 -8.09 -17.02 17.75
C GLU A 184 -6.91 -17.68 17.04
N ARG A 185 -5.73 -17.05 17.03
CA ARG A 185 -4.49 -17.64 16.48
C ARG A 185 -4.02 -18.85 17.25
N SER A 186 -4.04 -18.79 18.59
CA SER A 186 -3.65 -19.94 19.41
C SER A 186 -4.60 -21.13 19.25
N ALA A 187 -5.91 -20.88 19.12
CA ALA A 187 -6.90 -21.91 18.84
C ALA A 187 -6.70 -22.56 17.45
N ALA A 188 -6.42 -21.75 16.42
CA ALA A 188 -6.15 -22.23 15.07
C ALA A 188 -4.88 -23.09 14.99
N LEU A 189 -3.80 -22.69 15.69
CA LEU A 189 -2.57 -23.47 15.77
C LEU A 189 -2.77 -24.82 16.49
N GLN A 190 -3.58 -24.86 17.54
CA GLN A 190 -3.92 -26.10 18.23
C GLN A 190 -4.78 -27.05 17.40
N ALA A 191 -5.69 -26.50 16.58
CA ALA A 191 -6.52 -27.28 15.67
C ALA A 191 -5.75 -27.88 14.48
N GLN A 192 -4.61 -27.30 14.10
CA GLN A 192 -3.70 -27.82 13.05
C GLN A 192 -2.70 -28.85 13.57
N ALA A 193 -2.51 -28.94 14.88
CA ALA A 193 -1.59 -29.88 15.54
C ALA A 193 -2.27 -31.17 16.06
N ALA A 194 -3.58 -31.26 15.93
CA ALA A 194 -4.41 -32.42 16.30
C ALA A 194 -4.88 -33.18 15.08
#